data_c46b41ee77e57aed9ce3859af483c776
#
_entry.id   c46b41ee77e57aed9ce3859af483c776
#
_cell.length_a   1.000
_cell.length_b   1.000
_cell.length_c   1.000
_cell.angle_alpha   90.00
_cell.angle_beta   90.00
_cell.angle_gamma   90.00
#
_symmetry.space_group_name_H-M   'P 1'
#
loop_
_entity.id
_entity.type
_entity.pdbx_description
1 polymer ?
#
loop_
_entity_poly.entity_id
_entity_poly.type
_entity_poly.pdbx_seq_one_letter_code
_entity_poly.pdbx_strand_id
1 'polypeptide(L)'
;LAATLREDRDAFRHGLDVVTDGLSLLIDEMKTTGIHGFYYAALGGEANMLSREEFDEFIKPCEIRLLREAKDENHFVMLHMCKDHLDLTRYADYPCDAVNWGIYSDNISLEEGRKLFAGKTILGGLDDRDGVLVHGTKEQIERRVAELMDEMKGYPFILGADCTLPTDIPYD
;
A
#
# COMPACT_ATOMS: atom_id res chain seq x y z
N LEU A 1 -6.02 12.29 -14.21
CA LEU A 1 -4.80 11.55 -14.49
C LEU A 1 -4.89 10.80 -15.82
N ALA A 2 -5.75 9.78 -15.97
CA ALA A 2 -5.90 9.01 -17.21
C ALA A 2 -6.31 9.86 -18.44
N ALA A 3 -7.14 10.88 -18.26
CA ALA A 3 -7.50 11.80 -19.33
C ALA A 3 -6.27 12.57 -19.85
N THR A 4 -5.50 13.17 -18.97
CA THR A 4 -4.27 13.91 -19.29
C THR A 4 -3.26 13.03 -20.02
N LEU A 5 -3.07 11.79 -19.54
CA LEU A 5 -2.21 10.82 -20.20
C LEU A 5 -2.61 10.55 -21.66
N ARG A 6 -3.93 10.50 -21.95
CA ARG A 6 -4.45 10.21 -23.30
C ARG A 6 -4.43 11.43 -24.21
N GLU A 7 -4.47 12.63 -23.64
CA GLU A 7 -4.43 13.89 -24.38
C GLU A 7 -3.01 14.31 -24.76
N ASP A 8 -2.06 14.18 -23.82
CA ASP A 8 -0.66 14.59 -24.02
C ASP A 8 0.28 13.73 -23.16
N ARG A 9 0.81 12.69 -23.76
CA ARG A 9 1.73 11.72 -23.07
C ARG A 9 3.04 12.36 -22.64
N ASP A 10 3.57 13.30 -23.40
CA ASP A 10 4.85 13.94 -23.09
C ASP A 10 4.70 14.91 -21.93
N ALA A 11 3.64 15.73 -21.92
CA ALA A 11 3.33 16.59 -20.78
C ALA A 11 3.04 15.78 -19.52
N PHE A 12 2.34 14.64 -19.66
CA PHE A 12 2.08 13.74 -18.54
C PHE A 12 3.38 13.16 -17.95
N ARG A 13 4.28 12.67 -18.80
CA ARG A 13 5.60 12.17 -18.40
C ARG A 13 6.40 13.25 -17.68
N HIS A 14 6.50 14.42 -18.30
CA HIS A 14 7.22 15.55 -17.68
C HIS A 14 6.66 15.91 -16.29
N GLY A 15 5.33 15.94 -16.15
CA GLY A 15 4.70 16.19 -14.85
C GLY A 15 5.04 15.12 -13.80
N LEU A 16 5.03 13.83 -14.18
CA LEU A 16 5.46 12.74 -13.32
C LEU A 16 6.94 12.86 -12.89
N ASP A 17 7.82 13.20 -13.85
CA ASP A 17 9.24 13.37 -13.57
C ASP A 17 9.47 14.47 -12.54
N VAL A 18 8.82 15.64 -12.72
CA VAL A 18 8.92 16.78 -11.77
C VAL A 18 8.43 16.39 -10.38
N VAL A 19 7.29 15.69 -10.28
CA VAL A 19 6.77 15.23 -8.99
C VAL A 19 7.70 14.20 -8.36
N THR A 20 8.20 13.26 -9.15
CA THR A 20 9.12 12.22 -8.68
C THR A 20 10.42 12.83 -8.16
N ASP A 21 11.00 13.80 -8.87
CA ASP A 21 12.20 14.51 -8.42
C ASP A 21 11.95 15.27 -7.11
N GLY A 22 10.80 15.93 -6.98
CA GLY A 22 10.42 16.59 -5.73
C GLY A 22 10.27 15.63 -4.56
N LEU A 23 9.67 14.46 -4.78
CA LEU A 23 9.54 13.41 -3.76
C LEU A 23 10.88 12.76 -3.42
N SER A 24 11.77 12.61 -4.39
CA SER A 24 13.14 12.13 -4.18
C SER A 24 13.90 13.05 -3.21
N LEU A 25 13.88 14.36 -3.44
CA LEU A 25 14.47 15.33 -2.52
C LEU A 25 13.86 15.28 -1.12
N LEU A 26 12.54 15.09 -1.04
CA LEU A 26 11.85 14.95 0.25
C LEU A 26 12.31 13.69 1.00
N ILE A 27 12.46 12.56 0.31
CA ILE A 27 12.97 11.31 0.89
C ILE A 27 14.37 11.53 1.48
N ASP A 28 15.26 12.18 0.73
CA ASP A 28 16.62 12.48 1.19
C ASP A 28 16.61 13.33 2.47
N GLU A 29 15.83 14.41 2.49
CA GLU A 29 15.69 15.27 3.68
C GLU A 29 15.08 14.51 4.86
N MET A 30 14.05 13.72 4.65
CA MET A 30 13.40 12.94 5.71
C MET A 30 14.38 11.96 6.36
N LYS A 31 15.26 11.31 5.60
CA LYS A 31 16.29 10.41 6.14
C LYS A 31 17.21 11.12 7.15
N THR A 32 17.47 12.42 6.99
CA THR A 32 18.32 13.19 7.92
C THR A 32 17.65 13.44 9.27
N THR A 33 16.33 13.25 9.39
CA THR A 33 15.57 13.53 10.62
C THR A 33 15.58 12.41 11.65
N GLY A 34 16.21 11.28 11.33
CA GLY A 34 16.29 10.10 12.23
C GLY A 34 15.05 9.23 12.21
N ILE A 35 14.24 9.27 11.14
CA ILE A 35 13.13 8.33 10.94
C ILE A 35 13.66 6.90 10.73
N HIS A 36 12.83 5.91 11.00
CA HIS A 36 13.19 4.49 10.85
C HIS A 36 12.66 3.87 9.55
N GLY A 37 11.84 4.60 8.79
CA GLY A 37 11.30 4.10 7.53
C GLY A 37 10.18 4.94 6.96
N PHE A 38 9.63 4.44 5.88
CA PHE A 38 8.61 5.13 5.09
C PHE A 38 7.36 4.27 4.95
N TYR A 39 6.21 4.91 5.09
CA TYR A 39 4.92 4.37 4.67
C TYR A 39 4.53 5.02 3.35
N TYR A 40 4.74 4.30 2.25
CA TYR A 40 4.51 4.79 0.90
C TYR A 40 3.11 4.40 0.43
N ALA A 41 2.26 5.37 0.11
CA ALA A 41 0.93 5.13 -0.42
C ALA A 41 0.95 5.16 -1.95
N ALA A 42 0.83 4.01 -2.59
CA ALA A 42 0.72 3.86 -4.04
C ALA A 42 -0.72 4.06 -4.49
N LEU A 43 -0.90 4.83 -5.56
CA LEU A 43 -2.19 5.10 -6.21
C LEU A 43 -2.10 4.78 -7.71
N GLY A 44 -3.26 4.56 -8.34
CA GLY A 44 -3.33 4.26 -9.78
C GLY A 44 -3.23 2.78 -10.12
N GLY A 45 -3.28 1.91 -9.11
CA GLY A 45 -3.30 0.46 -9.27
C GLY A 45 -4.65 -0.13 -9.65
N GLU A 46 -5.72 0.69 -9.66
CA GLU A 46 -7.06 0.24 -10.03
C GLU A 46 -7.08 -0.26 -11.47
N ALA A 47 -7.60 -1.48 -11.67
CA ALA A 47 -7.59 -2.16 -12.97
C ALA A 47 -8.35 -1.41 -14.07
N ASN A 48 -9.29 -0.55 -13.69
CA ASN A 48 -10.13 0.22 -14.61
C ASN A 48 -9.62 1.63 -14.90
N MET A 49 -8.58 2.11 -14.21
CA MET A 49 -8.06 3.49 -14.37
C MET A 49 -7.02 3.57 -15.48
N LEU A 50 -6.00 2.73 -15.43
CA LEU A 50 -4.91 2.64 -16.41
C LEU A 50 -4.81 1.20 -16.93
N SER A 51 -4.49 1.05 -18.22
CA SER A 51 -4.12 -0.27 -18.73
C SER A 51 -2.83 -0.76 -18.04
N ARG A 52 -2.53 -2.05 -18.16
CA ARG A 52 -1.29 -2.61 -17.60
C ARG A 52 -0.07 -1.94 -18.24
N GLU A 53 -0.12 -1.73 -19.55
CA GLU A 53 0.95 -1.09 -20.31
C GLU A 53 1.13 0.38 -19.91
N GLU A 54 0.04 1.13 -19.72
CA GLU A 54 0.08 2.52 -19.25
C GLU A 54 0.67 2.61 -17.84
N PHE A 55 0.30 1.70 -16.95
CA PHE A 55 0.84 1.64 -15.60
C PHE A 55 2.34 1.31 -15.62
N ASP A 56 2.73 0.27 -16.34
CA ASP A 56 4.11 -0.19 -16.42
C ASP A 56 5.03 0.83 -17.13
N GLU A 57 4.51 1.64 -18.05
CA GLU A 57 5.28 2.67 -18.75
C GLU A 57 5.44 3.96 -17.95
N PHE A 58 4.40 4.41 -17.23
CA PHE A 58 4.39 5.73 -16.61
C PHE A 58 4.50 5.72 -15.09
N ILE A 59 3.73 4.89 -14.41
CA ILE A 59 3.63 4.94 -12.94
C ILE A 59 4.73 4.12 -12.29
N LYS A 60 4.84 2.86 -12.68
CA LYS A 60 5.75 1.89 -12.06
C LYS A 60 7.22 2.35 -12.00
N PRO A 61 7.81 2.95 -13.05
CA PRO A 61 9.21 3.39 -12.98
C PRO A 61 9.45 4.47 -11.92
N CYS A 62 8.52 5.42 -11.79
CA CYS A 62 8.58 6.48 -10.80
C CYS A 62 8.49 5.92 -9.37
N GLU A 63 7.51 5.06 -9.12
CA GLU A 63 7.31 4.45 -7.80
C GLU A 63 8.49 3.54 -7.40
N ILE A 64 8.99 2.71 -8.31
CA ILE A 64 10.16 1.85 -8.05
C ILE A 64 11.40 2.69 -7.75
N ARG A 65 11.60 3.82 -8.45
CA ARG A 65 12.70 4.75 -8.17
C ARG A 65 12.60 5.26 -6.73
N LEU A 66 11.46 5.83 -6.36
CA LEU A 66 11.23 6.37 -5.03
C LEU A 66 11.39 5.33 -3.91
N LEU A 67 10.86 4.13 -4.12
CA LEU A 67 10.98 3.04 -3.13
C LEU A 67 12.43 2.56 -2.97
N ARG A 68 13.22 2.53 -4.06
CA ARG A 68 14.65 2.21 -3.98
C ARG A 68 15.44 3.29 -3.28
N GLU A 69 15.10 4.55 -3.49
CA GLU A 69 15.72 5.68 -2.79
C GLU A 69 15.31 5.70 -1.31
N ALA A 70 14.07 5.36 -0.98
CA ALA A 70 13.58 5.29 0.40
C ALA A 70 14.20 4.14 1.20
N LYS A 71 14.41 2.98 0.56
CA LYS A 71 14.86 1.76 1.22
C LYS A 71 16.38 1.64 1.28
N ASP A 72 16.92 1.42 2.48
CA ASP A 72 18.32 1.04 2.70
C ASP A 72 18.44 0.19 3.97
N GLU A 73 19.66 -0.04 4.46
CA GLU A 73 19.93 -0.85 5.67
C GLU A 73 19.37 -0.24 6.97
N ASN A 74 19.09 1.07 6.99
CA ASN A 74 18.60 1.82 8.14
C ASN A 74 17.11 2.21 8.01
N HIS A 75 16.52 2.10 6.84
CA HIS A 75 15.17 2.57 6.56
C HIS A 75 14.31 1.46 5.98
N PHE A 76 13.28 1.09 6.76
CA PHE A 76 12.23 0.17 6.38
C PHE A 76 11.22 0.83 5.44
N VAL A 77 10.68 0.08 4.47
CA VAL A 77 9.65 0.59 3.56
C VAL A 77 8.42 -0.30 3.59
N MET A 78 7.29 0.31 3.94
CA MET A 78 5.96 -0.29 3.84
C MET A 78 5.22 0.30 2.65
N LEU A 79 4.73 -0.55 1.77
CA LEU A 79 3.92 -0.19 0.61
C LEU A 79 2.45 -0.37 0.93
N HIS A 80 1.70 0.73 0.96
CA HIS A 80 0.24 0.71 1.03
C HIS A 80 -0.37 0.89 -0.35
N MET A 81 -1.10 -0.10 -0.83
CA MET A 81 -1.84 -0.06 -2.08
C MET A 81 -3.29 0.31 -1.76
N CYS A 82 -3.62 1.57 -2.03
CA CYS A 82 -4.91 2.15 -1.67
C CYS A 82 -5.92 2.03 -2.82
N LYS A 83 -7.19 1.93 -2.49
CA LYS A 83 -8.36 1.86 -3.36
C LYS A 83 -8.93 0.44 -3.54
N ASP A 84 -10.10 0.42 -4.16
CA ASP A 84 -10.87 -0.77 -4.46
C ASP A 84 -10.48 -1.31 -5.86
N HIS A 85 -10.77 -2.58 -6.14
CA HIS A 85 -10.55 -3.19 -7.45
C HIS A 85 -9.11 -3.07 -7.98
N LEU A 86 -8.13 -3.25 -7.09
CA LEU A 86 -6.72 -3.17 -7.45
C LEU A 86 -6.24 -4.40 -8.24
N ASP A 87 -5.47 -4.15 -9.29
CA ASP A 87 -4.60 -5.18 -9.85
C ASP A 87 -3.29 -5.26 -9.04
N LEU A 88 -3.33 -5.97 -7.92
CA LEU A 88 -2.19 -6.09 -7.01
C LEU A 88 -0.98 -6.79 -7.65
N THR A 89 -1.15 -7.50 -8.75
CA THR A 89 -0.03 -8.12 -9.49
C THR A 89 0.95 -7.08 -10.04
N ARG A 90 0.52 -5.83 -10.22
CA ARG A 90 1.35 -4.71 -10.64
C ARG A 90 2.48 -4.41 -9.66
N TYR A 91 2.27 -4.73 -8.37
CA TYR A 91 3.15 -4.40 -7.25
C TYR A 91 3.98 -5.58 -6.73
N ALA A 92 3.84 -6.77 -7.32
CA ALA A 92 4.48 -8.00 -6.81
C ALA A 92 6.00 -7.90 -6.67
N ASP A 93 6.66 -7.18 -7.57
CA ASP A 93 8.12 -7.00 -7.66
C ASP A 93 8.64 -5.68 -7.04
N TYR A 94 7.76 -4.91 -6.36
CA TYR A 94 8.16 -3.64 -5.74
C TYR A 94 9.15 -3.83 -4.59
N PRO A 95 10.18 -2.98 -4.47
CA PRO A 95 11.25 -3.11 -3.49
C PRO A 95 10.84 -2.58 -2.11
N CYS A 96 9.91 -3.28 -1.45
CA CYS A 96 9.42 -2.95 -0.10
C CYS A 96 9.61 -4.13 0.85
N ASP A 97 9.57 -3.87 2.16
CA ASP A 97 9.71 -4.87 3.23
C ASP A 97 8.35 -5.41 3.68
N ALA A 98 7.36 -4.56 3.67
CA ALA A 98 5.99 -4.92 4.00
C ALA A 98 5.00 -4.36 3.00
N VAL A 99 3.82 -4.96 2.94
CA VAL A 99 2.69 -4.59 2.07
C VAL A 99 1.40 -4.49 2.88
N ASN A 100 0.54 -3.57 2.46
CA ASN A 100 -0.78 -3.35 3.03
C ASN A 100 -1.77 -2.99 1.92
N TRP A 101 -2.98 -3.53 1.98
CA TRP A 101 -4.08 -3.23 1.05
C TRP A 101 -5.43 -3.47 1.72
N GLY A 102 -6.50 -2.93 1.15
CA GLY A 102 -7.88 -3.13 1.62
C GLY A 102 -8.40 -4.51 1.20
N ILE A 103 -8.35 -5.49 2.09
CA ILE A 103 -8.80 -6.87 1.84
C ILE A 103 -10.32 -6.90 1.60
N TYR A 104 -11.05 -6.04 2.29
CA TYR A 104 -12.52 -5.95 2.24
C TYR A 104 -13.04 -5.01 1.13
N SER A 105 -12.14 -4.48 0.30
CA SER A 105 -12.44 -3.52 -0.78
C SER A 105 -12.39 -4.16 -2.17
N ASP A 106 -13.03 -5.32 -2.35
CA ASP A 106 -13.02 -6.11 -3.59
C ASP A 106 -11.61 -6.39 -4.15
N ASN A 107 -10.67 -6.63 -3.24
CA ASN A 107 -9.31 -7.02 -3.53
C ASN A 107 -9.06 -8.48 -3.11
N ILE A 108 -7.82 -8.94 -3.29
CA ILE A 108 -7.44 -10.32 -2.93
C ILE A 108 -7.42 -10.52 -1.41
N SER A 109 -7.69 -11.76 -0.99
CA SER A 109 -7.63 -12.20 0.41
C SER A 109 -6.19 -12.21 0.97
N LEU A 110 -6.06 -12.34 2.30
CA LEU A 110 -4.75 -12.54 2.94
C LEU A 110 -4.03 -13.79 2.41
N GLU A 111 -4.75 -14.88 2.17
CA GLU A 111 -4.16 -16.12 1.64
C GLU A 111 -3.57 -15.93 0.24
N GLU A 112 -4.30 -15.25 -0.64
CA GLU A 112 -3.82 -14.92 -1.99
C GLU A 112 -2.65 -13.93 -1.93
N GLY A 113 -2.72 -12.93 -1.04
CA GLY A 113 -1.65 -11.97 -0.81
C GLY A 113 -0.36 -12.63 -0.30
N ARG A 114 -0.44 -13.65 0.57
CA ARG A 114 0.72 -14.44 1.01
C ARG A 114 1.45 -15.11 -0.15
N LYS A 115 0.71 -15.55 -1.16
CA LYS A 115 1.27 -16.16 -2.37
C LYS A 115 1.88 -15.11 -3.29
N LEU A 116 1.15 -14.01 -3.52
CA LEU A 116 1.57 -12.93 -4.41
C LEU A 116 2.81 -12.19 -3.89
N PHE A 117 2.82 -11.88 -2.59
CA PHE A 117 3.88 -11.11 -1.94
C PHE A 117 4.82 -12.01 -1.09
N ALA A 118 5.09 -13.21 -1.56
CA ALA A 118 5.93 -14.16 -0.85
C ALA A 118 7.27 -13.54 -0.41
N GLY A 119 7.59 -13.70 0.89
CA GLY A 119 8.80 -13.13 1.50
C GLY A 119 8.66 -11.70 2.04
N LYS A 120 7.52 -11.03 1.85
CA LYS A 120 7.24 -9.72 2.45
C LYS A 120 6.36 -9.87 3.69
N THR A 121 6.49 -8.96 4.63
CA THR A 121 5.56 -8.86 5.76
C THR A 121 4.22 -8.29 5.28
N ILE A 122 3.09 -8.85 5.74
CA ILE A 122 1.77 -8.28 5.47
C ILE A 122 1.29 -7.51 6.70
N LEU A 123 0.84 -6.26 6.49
CA LEU A 123 0.11 -5.48 7.48
C LEU A 123 -1.36 -5.44 7.07
N GLY A 124 -2.30 -5.63 8.02
CA GLY A 124 -3.72 -5.52 7.75
C GLY A 124 -4.57 -6.52 8.52
N GLY A 125 -5.68 -6.94 7.92
CA GLY A 125 -6.59 -7.98 8.39
C GLY A 125 -7.82 -7.48 9.11
N LEU A 126 -7.86 -6.18 9.48
CA LEU A 126 -9.02 -5.56 10.09
C LEU A 126 -9.65 -4.55 9.13
N ASP A 127 -10.94 -4.77 8.84
CA ASP A 127 -11.74 -3.86 8.03
C ASP A 127 -11.76 -2.46 8.67
N ASP A 128 -11.33 -1.46 7.88
CA ASP A 128 -11.21 -0.08 8.30
C ASP A 128 -12.51 0.73 8.14
N ARG A 129 -13.53 0.16 7.47
CA ARG A 129 -14.76 0.88 7.09
C ARG A 129 -15.99 0.39 7.82
N ASP A 130 -16.22 -0.92 7.83
CA ASP A 130 -17.51 -1.50 8.23
C ASP A 130 -17.36 -2.75 9.10
N GLY A 131 -16.14 -3.07 9.52
CA GLY A 131 -15.84 -4.26 10.30
C GLY A 131 -15.93 -4.09 11.81
N VAL A 132 -15.49 -5.13 12.52
CA VAL A 132 -15.52 -5.16 14.00
C VAL A 132 -14.69 -4.05 14.64
N LEU A 133 -13.68 -3.53 13.94
CA LEU A 133 -12.86 -2.44 14.44
C LEU A 133 -13.64 -1.14 14.55
N VAL A 134 -14.65 -0.93 13.70
CA VAL A 134 -15.48 0.29 13.67
C VAL A 134 -16.77 0.12 14.45
N HIS A 135 -17.43 -1.05 14.37
CA HIS A 135 -18.76 -1.29 14.90
C HIS A 135 -18.83 -2.42 15.94
N GLY A 136 -17.73 -3.14 16.17
CA GLY A 136 -17.72 -4.32 17.02
C GLY A 136 -17.66 -4.01 18.52
N THR A 137 -18.15 -4.96 19.34
CA THR A 137 -17.86 -4.96 20.76
C THR A 137 -16.43 -5.42 21.02
N LYS A 138 -15.93 -5.15 22.23
CA LYS A 138 -14.61 -5.62 22.66
C LYS A 138 -14.42 -7.13 22.42
N GLU A 139 -15.41 -7.94 22.77
CA GLU A 139 -15.37 -9.40 22.62
C GLU A 139 -15.34 -9.83 21.13
N GLN A 140 -15.98 -9.07 20.26
CA GLN A 140 -15.94 -9.32 18.80
C GLN A 140 -14.57 -8.97 18.25
N ILE A 141 -13.97 -7.86 18.67
CA ILE A 141 -12.61 -7.47 18.29
C ILE A 141 -11.61 -8.52 18.77
N GLU A 142 -11.65 -8.91 20.05
CA GLU A 142 -10.75 -9.93 20.62
C GLU A 142 -10.84 -11.26 19.85
N ARG A 143 -12.04 -11.70 19.52
CA ARG A 143 -12.26 -12.93 18.73
C ARG A 143 -11.66 -12.79 17.33
N ARG A 144 -11.94 -11.69 16.62
CA ARG A 144 -11.42 -11.48 15.25
C ARG A 144 -9.90 -11.41 15.25
N VAL A 145 -9.30 -10.76 16.22
CA VAL A 145 -7.84 -10.71 16.40
C VAL A 145 -7.27 -12.11 16.59
N ALA A 146 -7.88 -12.94 17.46
CA ALA A 146 -7.44 -14.32 17.68
C ALA A 146 -7.52 -15.16 16.41
N GLU A 147 -8.60 -15.04 15.63
CA GLU A 147 -8.77 -15.70 14.33
C GLU A 147 -7.67 -15.29 13.35
N LEU A 148 -7.41 -13.98 13.20
CA LEU A 148 -6.35 -13.46 12.32
C LEU A 148 -4.96 -13.94 12.71
N MET A 149 -4.66 -13.95 14.00
CA MET A 149 -3.37 -14.45 14.50
C MET A 149 -3.18 -15.94 14.24
N ASP A 150 -4.24 -16.74 14.28
CA ASP A 150 -4.18 -18.16 13.92
C ASP A 150 -4.07 -18.35 12.40
N GLU A 151 -4.85 -17.61 11.61
CA GLU A 151 -4.83 -17.62 10.14
C GLU A 151 -3.43 -17.27 9.59
N MET A 152 -2.79 -16.26 10.20
CA MET A 152 -1.48 -15.76 9.78
C MET A 152 -0.30 -16.43 10.49
N LYS A 153 -0.54 -17.47 11.28
CA LYS A 153 0.49 -18.19 12.00
C LYS A 153 1.61 -18.72 11.08
N GLY A 154 2.85 -18.40 11.45
CA GLY A 154 4.03 -18.80 10.69
C GLY A 154 4.32 -17.95 9.45
N TYR A 155 3.56 -16.87 9.22
CA TYR A 155 3.82 -15.87 8.21
C TYR A 155 4.19 -14.51 8.86
N PRO A 156 5.15 -13.75 8.31
CA PRO A 156 5.46 -12.42 8.81
C PRO A 156 4.24 -11.50 8.68
N PHE A 157 3.65 -11.13 9.83
CA PHE A 157 2.38 -10.40 9.87
C PHE A 157 2.38 -9.30 10.93
N ILE A 158 1.84 -8.16 10.58
CA ILE A 158 1.56 -7.04 11.47
C ILE A 158 0.04 -6.85 11.48
N LEU A 159 -0.58 -7.08 12.65
CA LEU A 159 -2.00 -6.83 12.83
C LEU A 159 -2.29 -5.34 12.71
N GLY A 160 -3.21 -4.96 11.87
CA GLY A 160 -3.60 -3.57 11.65
C GLY A 160 -4.88 -3.43 10.84
N ALA A 161 -5.30 -2.19 10.67
CA ALA A 161 -6.36 -1.85 9.75
C ALA A 161 -5.89 -1.92 8.28
N ASP A 162 -6.81 -2.20 7.40
CA ASP A 162 -6.51 -2.32 5.96
C ASP A 162 -6.23 -0.96 5.32
N CYS A 163 -6.81 0.10 5.83
CA CYS A 163 -6.62 1.49 5.39
C CYS A 163 -6.91 2.47 6.53
N THR A 164 -7.18 3.73 6.20
CA THR A 164 -7.49 4.80 7.15
C THR A 164 -8.84 4.59 7.82
N LEU A 165 -8.84 4.61 9.15
CA LEU A 165 -10.06 4.53 9.95
C LEU A 165 -10.93 5.79 9.83
N PRO A 166 -12.26 5.69 10.01
CA PRO A 166 -13.14 6.84 10.14
C PRO A 166 -12.70 7.75 11.30
N THR A 167 -12.81 9.07 11.10
CA THR A 167 -12.38 10.06 12.10
C THR A 167 -13.32 10.18 13.29
N ASP A 168 -14.53 9.63 13.19
CA ASP A 168 -15.60 9.64 14.18
C ASP A 168 -15.77 8.30 14.92
N ILE A 169 -14.81 7.39 14.75
CA ILE A 169 -14.80 6.12 15.51
C ILE A 169 -14.63 6.42 17.02
N PRO A 170 -15.46 5.81 17.91
CA PRO A 170 -15.28 5.95 19.34
C PRO A 170 -13.92 5.45 19.83
N TYR A 171 -13.39 6.07 20.88
CA TYR A 171 -12.08 5.70 21.49
C TYR A 171 -12.23 4.87 22.76
N ASP A 172 -13.43 4.51 23.19
CA ASP A 172 -13.77 3.81 24.44
C ASP A 172 -14.21 2.35 24.23
#